data_58eaee92f1b63f3ba09dbc8c8ffa694f
#
_entry.id   58eaee92f1b63f3ba09dbc8c8ffa694f
#
_cell.length_a   1.000
_cell.length_b   1.000
_cell.length_c   1.000
_cell.angle_alpha   90.00
_cell.angle_beta   90.00
_cell.angle_gamma   90.00
#
_symmetry.space_group_name_H-M   'P 1'
#
loop_
_entity.id
_entity.type
_entity.pdbx_description
1 polymer ?
#
loop_
_entity_poly.entity_id
_entity_poly.type
_entity_poly.pdbx_seq_one_letter_code
_entity_poly.pdbx_strand_id
1 'polypeptide(L)'
;RYNPRFVFTDGTDRGIIPAKWTSLGATGGVGWDFRLAPEWTLRPIANISLGHIESDASLIGRVLNARFDLDIDFLENGRLTAGGAGASLVLDFERRREAYEADVELRYTHIHLEPIAGDRAIDASSEAATLGLWSRLRTPTPFEAFGGPIRVVSEFSASWLPGDQGDMLGERFLGQVGLGLELDVE
;
A
#
# COMPACT_ATOMS: atom_id res chain seq x y z
N ARG A 1 12.86 2.68 6.19
CA ARG A 1 13.69 3.90 6.11
C ARG A 1 14.14 4.07 4.67
N TYR A 2 13.58 5.01 3.97
CA TYR A 2 13.95 5.33 2.59
C TYR A 2 14.88 6.54 2.61
N ASN A 3 16.07 6.42 1.98
CA ASN A 3 17.08 7.47 1.89
C ASN A 3 17.32 7.84 0.43
N PRO A 4 16.46 8.65 -0.20
CA PRO A 4 16.73 9.15 -1.55
C PRO A 4 17.90 10.12 -1.52
N ARG A 5 18.75 10.06 -2.55
CA ARG A 5 19.82 11.03 -2.76
C ARG A 5 19.41 11.95 -3.92
N PHE A 6 19.19 13.21 -3.64
CA PHE A 6 18.97 14.20 -4.69
C PHE A 6 20.32 14.78 -5.13
N VAL A 7 20.57 14.75 -6.43
CA VAL A 7 21.75 15.35 -7.05
C VAL A 7 21.34 16.63 -7.75
N PHE A 8 21.84 17.75 -7.28
CA PHE A 8 21.69 19.04 -7.96
C PHE A 8 22.99 19.38 -8.69
N THR A 9 22.88 19.82 -9.93
CA THR A 9 24.04 20.26 -10.72
C THR A 9 23.78 21.72 -11.11
N ASP A 10 24.59 22.60 -10.54
CA ASP A 10 24.65 23.99 -10.96
C ASP A 10 26.04 24.20 -11.59
N GLY A 11 26.08 24.06 -12.92
CA GLY A 11 27.22 24.33 -13.80
C GLY A 11 28.60 23.77 -13.44
N THR A 12 29.03 23.86 -12.19
CA THR A 12 30.37 23.47 -11.73
C THR A 12 30.39 22.70 -10.42
N ASP A 13 29.36 22.78 -9.59
CA ASP A 13 29.31 22.11 -8.29
C ASP A 13 28.23 21.03 -8.23
N ARG A 14 28.59 19.81 -7.85
CA ARG A 14 27.68 18.71 -7.56
C ARG A 14 27.43 18.66 -6.06
N GLY A 15 26.26 19.09 -5.62
CA GLY A 15 25.80 18.89 -4.26
C GLY A 15 24.98 17.59 -4.13
N ILE A 16 25.34 16.71 -3.20
CA ILE A 16 24.52 15.56 -2.84
C ILE A 16 23.81 15.90 -1.53
N ILE A 17 22.50 15.97 -1.59
CA ILE A 17 21.66 16.25 -0.43
C ILE A 17 21.01 14.94 0.05
N PRO A 18 21.41 14.40 1.22
CA PRO A 18 20.74 13.25 1.78
C PRO A 18 19.39 13.72 2.39
N ALA A 19 18.29 13.33 1.79
CA ALA A 19 16.97 13.50 2.41
C ALA A 19 16.61 12.21 3.16
N LYS A 20 16.26 12.31 4.43
CA LYS A 20 15.76 11.21 5.24
C LYS A 20 14.27 11.41 5.46
N TRP A 21 13.50 10.43 5.08
CA TRP A 21 12.07 10.40 5.33
C TRP A 21 11.75 9.27 6.30
N THR A 22 11.01 9.60 7.31
CA THR A 22 10.44 8.61 8.23
C THR A 22 8.92 8.70 8.08
N SER A 23 8.29 7.58 7.75
CA SER A 23 6.85 7.47 7.72
C SER A 23 6.38 6.37 8.63
N LEU A 24 5.32 6.64 9.37
CA LEU A 24 4.61 5.70 10.21
C LEU A 24 3.14 5.77 9.83
N GLY A 25 2.54 4.63 9.51
CA GLY A 25 1.12 4.55 9.19
C GLY A 25 0.48 3.38 9.90
N ALA A 26 -0.76 3.56 10.32
CA ALA A 26 -1.60 2.52 10.87
C ALA A 26 -3.01 2.63 10.30
N THR A 27 -3.58 1.49 9.91
CA THR A 27 -4.97 1.40 9.46
C THR A 27 -5.63 0.26 10.22
N GLY A 28 -6.83 0.51 10.72
CA GLY A 28 -7.67 -0.48 11.37
C GLY A 28 -9.09 -0.41 10.84
N GLY A 29 -9.83 -1.50 10.98
CA GLY A 29 -11.22 -1.54 10.49
C GLY A 29 -12.05 -2.59 11.20
N VAL A 30 -13.36 -2.45 11.07
CA VAL A 30 -14.36 -3.41 11.54
C VAL A 30 -15.21 -3.81 10.35
N GLY A 31 -15.33 -5.11 10.12
CA GLY A 31 -16.12 -5.68 9.02
C GLY A 31 -17.10 -6.73 9.49
N TRP A 32 -18.07 -7.03 8.62
CA TRP A 32 -19.10 -8.07 8.85
C TRP A 32 -19.14 -9.01 7.68
N ASP A 33 -19.17 -10.31 7.95
CA ASP A 33 -19.25 -11.35 6.93
C ASP A 33 -20.70 -11.69 6.60
N PHE A 34 -21.06 -11.50 5.34
CA PHE A 34 -22.36 -11.93 4.78
C PHE A 34 -22.13 -13.10 3.84
N ARG A 35 -22.53 -14.30 4.25
CA ARG A 35 -22.46 -15.47 3.38
C ARG A 35 -23.52 -15.39 2.29
N LEU A 36 -23.11 -15.15 1.05
CA LEU A 36 -24.00 -15.07 -0.11
C LEU A 36 -24.36 -16.47 -0.67
N ALA A 37 -23.39 -17.37 -0.63
CA ALA A 37 -23.50 -18.76 -1.07
C ALA A 37 -22.48 -19.65 -0.31
N PRO A 38 -22.48 -20.96 -0.45
CA PRO A 38 -21.53 -21.84 0.26
C PRO A 38 -20.06 -21.47 0.06
N GLU A 39 -19.70 -20.93 -1.10
CA GLU A 39 -18.34 -20.60 -1.50
C GLU A 39 -18.09 -19.07 -1.59
N TRP A 40 -19.12 -18.23 -1.32
CA TRP A 40 -19.05 -16.78 -1.51
C TRP A 40 -19.37 -16.04 -0.22
N THR A 41 -18.48 -15.13 0.16
CA THR A 41 -18.65 -14.23 1.30
C THR A 41 -18.45 -12.79 0.86
N LEU A 42 -19.37 -11.92 1.22
CA LEU A 42 -19.26 -10.48 1.05
C LEU A 42 -18.93 -9.86 2.41
N ARG A 43 -17.90 -9.00 2.45
CA ARG A 43 -17.47 -8.35 3.68
C ARG A 43 -17.32 -6.84 3.47
N PRO A 44 -18.31 -6.02 3.85
CA PRO A 44 -18.12 -4.59 4.02
C PRO A 44 -17.28 -4.31 5.28
N ILE A 45 -16.36 -3.33 5.20
CA ILE A 45 -15.45 -2.94 6.26
C ILE A 45 -15.46 -1.42 6.39
N ALA A 46 -15.67 -0.90 7.59
CA ALA A 46 -15.41 0.49 7.91
C ALA A 46 -13.97 0.63 8.37
N ASN A 47 -13.21 1.56 7.78
CA ASN A 47 -11.77 1.75 8.01
C ASN A 47 -11.50 3.11 8.65
N ILE A 48 -10.48 3.14 9.52
CA ILE A 48 -9.84 4.36 10.01
C ILE A 48 -8.34 4.24 9.77
N SER A 49 -7.70 5.36 9.42
CA SER A 49 -6.26 5.42 9.13
C SER A 49 -5.63 6.59 9.85
N LEU A 50 -4.39 6.41 10.32
CA LEU A 50 -3.55 7.45 10.87
C LEU A 50 -2.18 7.34 10.21
N GLY A 51 -1.63 8.46 9.78
CA GLY A 51 -0.31 8.53 9.16
C GLY A 51 0.49 9.69 9.72
N HIS A 52 1.79 9.48 9.90
CA HIS A 52 2.74 10.50 10.31
C HIS A 52 3.96 10.42 9.39
N ILE A 53 4.34 11.56 8.83
CA ILE A 53 5.50 11.70 7.96
C ILE A 53 6.40 12.78 8.53
N GLU A 54 7.68 12.46 8.71
CA GLU A 54 8.72 13.42 9.06
C GLU A 54 9.79 13.44 7.97
N SER A 55 10.20 14.63 7.56
CA SER A 55 11.30 14.85 6.62
C SER A 55 12.41 15.65 7.31
N ASP A 56 13.64 15.13 7.30
CA ASP A 56 14.84 15.84 7.78
C ASP A 56 15.35 16.87 6.74
N ALA A 57 14.55 17.22 5.75
CA ALA A 57 14.92 18.20 4.69
C ALA A 57 14.92 19.66 5.16
N SER A 58 14.58 19.92 6.42
CA SER A 58 14.47 21.26 7.00
C SER A 58 15.72 22.15 6.83
N LEU A 59 16.92 21.57 6.90
CA LEU A 59 18.18 22.31 6.69
C LEU A 59 18.34 22.76 5.22
N ILE A 60 17.82 22.00 4.29
CA ILE A 60 17.93 22.24 2.84
C ILE A 60 16.89 23.26 2.42
N GLY A 61 15.67 23.16 2.94
CA GLY A 61 14.63 24.17 2.72
C GLY A 61 15.08 25.54 3.13
N ARG A 62 15.71 25.71 4.30
CA ARG A 62 16.28 26.97 4.77
C ARG A 62 17.38 27.53 3.87
N VAL A 63 18.26 26.67 3.37
CA VAL A 63 19.36 27.09 2.46
C VAL A 63 18.80 27.48 1.08
N LEU A 64 17.83 26.76 0.56
CA LEU A 64 17.17 27.07 -0.71
C LEU A 64 16.30 28.31 -0.60
N ASN A 65 15.50 28.47 0.47
CA ASN A 65 14.73 29.68 0.72
C ASN A 65 15.62 30.91 0.86
N ALA A 66 16.73 30.82 1.61
CA ALA A 66 17.65 31.92 1.81
C ALA A 66 18.43 32.31 0.53
N ARG A 67 18.57 31.39 -0.43
CA ARG A 67 19.39 31.63 -1.63
C ARG A 67 18.56 31.92 -2.87
N PHE A 68 17.32 31.48 -2.95
CA PHE A 68 16.47 31.57 -4.13
C PHE A 68 15.14 32.32 -3.89
N ASP A 69 14.93 32.82 -2.66
CA ASP A 69 13.68 33.51 -2.26
C ASP A 69 12.40 32.69 -2.59
N LEU A 70 12.50 31.38 -2.43
CA LEU A 70 11.42 30.43 -2.64
C LEU A 70 10.71 30.23 -1.31
N ASP A 71 9.50 30.75 -1.19
CA ASP A 71 8.63 30.58 -0.02
C ASP A 71 8.04 29.16 0.01
N ILE A 72 8.89 28.16 0.32
CA ILE A 72 8.50 26.75 0.41
C ILE A 72 8.48 26.34 1.88
N ASP A 73 7.44 26.76 2.59
CA ASP A 73 7.23 26.47 4.01
C ASP A 73 7.23 24.96 4.34
N PHE A 74 6.84 24.10 3.41
CA PHE A 74 6.86 22.65 3.55
C PHE A 74 8.27 22.07 3.78
N LEU A 75 9.30 22.71 3.27
CA LEU A 75 10.68 22.26 3.44
C LEU A 75 11.28 22.67 4.78
N GLU A 76 10.68 23.60 5.51
CA GLU A 76 11.25 24.11 6.76
C GLU A 76 10.98 23.24 8.00
N ASN A 77 9.86 22.54 8.08
CA ASN A 77 9.48 21.74 9.25
C ASN A 77 8.89 20.37 8.95
N GLY A 78 8.94 19.89 7.76
CA GLY A 78 8.68 18.54 7.25
C GLY A 78 7.85 17.53 8.06
N ARG A 79 6.88 17.96 8.88
CA ARG A 79 6.03 17.09 9.69
C ARG A 79 4.58 17.20 9.24
N LEU A 80 4.01 16.06 8.88
CA LEU A 80 2.59 15.95 8.54
C LEU A 80 1.97 14.77 9.28
N THR A 81 0.90 15.04 10.00
CA THR A 81 0.04 14.00 10.57
C THR A 81 -1.31 14.05 9.85
N ALA A 82 -1.69 12.97 9.22
CA ALA A 82 -2.95 12.83 8.54
C ALA A 82 -3.81 11.75 9.20
N GLY A 83 -5.09 11.98 9.26
CA GLY A 83 -6.09 11.00 9.63
C GLY A 83 -7.03 10.74 8.47
N GLY A 84 -7.63 9.56 8.45
CA GLY A 84 -8.57 9.21 7.40
C GLY A 84 -9.65 8.26 7.87
N ALA A 85 -10.75 8.33 7.16
CA ALA A 85 -11.85 7.38 7.29
C ALA A 85 -12.24 6.88 5.90
N GLY A 86 -12.73 5.65 5.85
CA GLY A 86 -13.10 5.05 4.58
C GLY A 86 -13.85 3.75 4.73
N ALA A 87 -14.04 3.09 3.60
CA ALA A 87 -14.71 1.80 3.56
C ALA A 87 -14.01 0.86 2.58
N SER A 88 -14.13 -0.43 2.84
CA SER A 88 -13.77 -1.47 1.89
C SER A 88 -14.94 -2.41 1.66
N LEU A 89 -15.01 -2.95 0.46
CA LEU A 89 -15.93 -4.04 0.11
C LEU A 89 -15.10 -5.20 -0.42
N VAL A 90 -15.21 -6.34 0.23
CA VAL A 90 -14.46 -7.55 -0.11
C VAL A 90 -15.44 -8.60 -0.55
N LEU A 91 -15.17 -9.23 -1.69
CA LEU A 91 -15.87 -10.42 -2.18
C LEU A 91 -14.87 -11.58 -2.19
N ASP A 92 -15.08 -12.52 -1.28
CA ASP A 92 -14.27 -13.73 -1.14
C ASP A 92 -14.96 -14.92 -1.79
N PHE A 93 -14.19 -15.68 -2.55
CA PHE A 93 -14.56 -16.98 -3.08
C PHE A 93 -13.58 -18.04 -2.60
N GLU A 94 -14.08 -19.06 -1.93
CA GLU A 94 -13.30 -20.20 -1.47
C GLU A 94 -13.93 -21.51 -1.97
N ARG A 95 -13.15 -22.30 -2.69
CA ARG A 95 -13.57 -23.62 -3.14
C ARG A 95 -12.52 -24.67 -2.79
N ARG A 96 -12.95 -25.70 -2.08
CA ARG A 96 -12.10 -26.82 -1.71
C ARG A 96 -12.65 -28.10 -2.35
N ARG A 97 -11.81 -28.76 -3.16
CA ARG A 97 -12.06 -30.03 -3.82
C ARG A 97 -10.85 -30.95 -3.65
N GLU A 98 -11.02 -32.23 -3.78
CA GLU A 98 -9.90 -33.20 -3.74
C GLU A 98 -8.84 -32.89 -4.81
N ALA A 99 -9.24 -32.39 -5.99
CA ALA A 99 -8.35 -32.09 -7.09
C ALA A 99 -7.68 -30.71 -7.00
N TYR A 100 -8.23 -29.76 -6.23
CA TYR A 100 -7.68 -28.41 -6.08
C TYR A 100 -8.36 -27.62 -4.95
N GLU A 101 -7.65 -26.63 -4.45
CA GLU A 101 -8.20 -25.58 -3.60
C GLU A 101 -8.00 -24.24 -4.30
N ALA A 102 -9.06 -23.45 -4.40
CA ALA A 102 -9.03 -22.13 -5.03
C ALA A 102 -9.56 -21.07 -4.08
N ASP A 103 -8.76 -20.04 -3.86
CA ASP A 103 -9.11 -18.85 -3.09
C ASP A 103 -9.02 -17.62 -4.02
N VAL A 104 -10.06 -16.79 -4.05
CA VAL A 104 -10.08 -15.55 -4.83
C VAL A 104 -10.68 -14.45 -3.99
N GLU A 105 -9.98 -13.32 -3.87
CA GLU A 105 -10.46 -12.12 -3.21
C GLU A 105 -10.50 -10.96 -4.20
N LEU A 106 -11.65 -10.31 -4.33
CA LEU A 106 -11.81 -9.02 -4.98
C LEU A 106 -12.11 -7.98 -3.90
N ARG A 107 -11.24 -6.96 -3.80
CA ARG A 107 -11.35 -5.92 -2.79
C ARG A 107 -11.35 -4.53 -3.41
N TYR A 108 -12.36 -3.74 -3.10
CA TYR A 108 -12.34 -2.30 -3.33
C TYR A 108 -12.18 -1.59 -2.00
N THR A 109 -11.25 -0.66 -1.90
CA THR A 109 -11.01 0.19 -0.72
C THR A 109 -11.00 1.64 -1.16
N HIS A 110 -11.69 2.50 -0.41
CA HIS A 110 -11.66 3.94 -0.57
C HIS A 110 -11.46 4.58 0.81
N ILE A 111 -10.48 5.47 0.93
CA ILE A 111 -10.14 6.20 2.17
C ILE A 111 -9.93 7.66 1.82
N HIS A 112 -10.65 8.52 2.50
CA HIS A 112 -10.43 9.95 2.49
C HIS A 112 -9.46 10.33 3.61
N LEU A 113 -8.40 11.05 3.27
CA LEU A 113 -7.33 11.47 4.18
C LEU A 113 -7.36 12.98 4.32
N GLU A 114 -7.29 13.47 5.56
CA GLU A 114 -7.20 14.88 5.90
C GLU A 114 -6.01 15.14 6.83
N PRO A 115 -5.31 16.27 6.70
CA PRO A 115 -4.30 16.67 7.65
C PRO A 115 -4.95 16.99 9.01
N ILE A 116 -4.48 16.34 10.09
CA ILE A 116 -4.95 16.59 11.46
C ILE A 116 -4.03 17.60 12.15
N ALA A 117 -2.72 17.50 11.88
CA ALA A 117 -1.70 18.38 12.42
C ALA A 117 -0.50 18.44 11.48
N GLY A 118 0.05 19.62 11.33
CA GLY A 118 1.20 19.90 10.46
C GLY A 118 1.27 21.41 10.18
N ASP A 119 2.22 21.80 9.35
CA ASP A 119 2.35 23.19 8.95
C ASP A 119 1.14 23.64 8.10
N ARG A 120 0.68 24.86 8.33
CA ARG A 120 -0.51 25.45 7.70
C ARG A 120 -0.50 25.51 6.17
N ALA A 121 0.63 25.18 5.54
CA ALA A 121 0.80 25.18 4.09
C ALA A 121 0.20 23.93 3.39
N ILE A 122 -0.23 22.89 4.13
CA ILE A 122 -0.75 21.65 3.55
C ILE A 122 -2.20 21.47 3.97
N ASP A 123 -3.09 22.26 3.37
CA ASP A 123 -4.54 22.10 3.50
C ASP A 123 -5.09 21.26 2.31
N ALA A 124 -4.41 20.14 2.03
CA ALA A 124 -4.76 19.27 0.93
C ALA A 124 -5.33 17.95 1.47
N SER A 125 -6.60 17.71 1.23
CA SER A 125 -7.18 16.37 1.37
C SER A 125 -6.70 15.48 0.23
N SER A 126 -6.59 14.17 0.48
CA SER A 126 -6.20 13.19 -0.52
C SER A 126 -7.15 11.99 -0.47
N GLU A 127 -7.42 11.44 -1.64
CA GLU A 127 -8.26 10.25 -1.79
C GLU A 127 -7.43 9.05 -2.22
N ALA A 128 -7.37 8.04 -1.36
CA ALA A 128 -6.75 6.76 -1.65
C ALA A 128 -7.84 5.75 -2.05
N ALA A 129 -7.79 5.30 -3.30
CA ALA A 129 -8.70 4.26 -3.77
C ALA A 129 -7.90 3.12 -4.42
N THR A 130 -8.28 1.88 -4.12
CA THR A 130 -7.64 0.69 -4.66
C THR A 130 -8.69 -0.36 -5.00
N LEU A 131 -8.62 -0.90 -6.21
CA LEU A 131 -9.30 -2.13 -6.59
C LEU A 131 -8.26 -3.23 -6.73
N GLY A 132 -8.30 -4.22 -5.85
CA GLY A 132 -7.36 -5.34 -5.81
C GLY A 132 -8.04 -6.66 -6.14
N LEU A 133 -7.39 -7.49 -6.92
CA LEU A 133 -7.71 -8.89 -7.14
C LEU A 133 -6.52 -9.72 -6.64
N TRP A 134 -6.80 -10.70 -5.79
CA TRP A 134 -5.84 -11.70 -5.38
C TRP A 134 -6.44 -13.10 -5.61
N SER A 135 -5.62 -14.02 -6.05
CA SER A 135 -6.04 -15.41 -6.21
C SER A 135 -4.90 -16.38 -5.91
N ARG A 136 -5.27 -17.50 -5.33
CA ARG A 136 -4.38 -18.63 -5.03
C ARG A 136 -5.05 -19.93 -5.45
N LEU A 137 -4.30 -20.74 -6.20
CA LEU A 137 -4.69 -22.09 -6.58
C LEU A 137 -3.66 -23.10 -6.04
N ARG A 138 -4.13 -24.05 -5.25
CA ARG A 138 -3.34 -25.16 -4.73
C ARG A 138 -3.76 -26.44 -5.43
N THR A 139 -2.81 -27.15 -6.02
CA THR A 139 -3.06 -28.41 -6.71
C THR A 139 -2.19 -29.50 -6.08
N PRO A 140 -2.77 -30.59 -5.56
CA PRO A 140 -2.01 -31.71 -5.03
C PRO A 140 -1.17 -32.35 -6.13
N THR A 141 0.01 -32.84 -5.76
CA THR A 141 0.87 -33.61 -6.65
C THR A 141 0.93 -35.07 -6.17
N PRO A 142 1.39 -36.00 -7.01
CA PRO A 142 1.62 -37.38 -6.57
C PRO A 142 2.89 -37.55 -5.73
N PHE A 143 3.60 -36.47 -5.41
CA PHE A 143 4.86 -36.49 -4.70
C PHE A 143 4.66 -36.20 -3.21
N GLU A 144 5.48 -36.85 -2.38
CA GLU A 144 5.55 -36.64 -0.94
C GLU A 144 6.98 -36.28 -0.54
N ALA A 145 7.13 -35.42 0.47
CA ALA A 145 8.39 -35.13 1.10
C ALA A 145 8.20 -34.96 2.62
N PHE A 146 9.20 -35.35 3.39
CA PHE A 146 9.20 -35.23 4.86
C PHE A 146 7.95 -35.80 5.55
N GLY A 147 7.27 -36.78 4.90
CA GLY A 147 6.08 -37.44 5.45
C GLY A 147 4.75 -36.77 5.14
N GLY A 148 4.74 -35.71 4.30
CA GLY A 148 3.52 -35.02 3.87
C GLY A 148 3.43 -34.86 2.35
N PRO A 149 2.20 -34.72 1.81
CA PRO A 149 1.99 -34.49 0.38
C PRO A 149 2.48 -33.10 -0.06
N ILE A 150 3.06 -33.05 -1.26
CA ILE A 150 3.48 -31.79 -1.88
C ILE A 150 2.34 -31.25 -2.74
N ARG A 151 2.06 -29.95 -2.61
CA ARG A 151 1.12 -29.20 -3.46
C ARG A 151 1.86 -28.15 -4.28
N VAL A 152 1.48 -27.96 -5.51
CA VAL A 152 1.89 -26.80 -6.33
C VAL A 152 0.95 -25.64 -6.00
N VAL A 153 1.51 -24.50 -5.71
CA VAL A 153 0.77 -23.27 -5.42
C VAL A 153 1.07 -22.25 -6.53
N SER A 154 0.02 -21.74 -7.14
CA SER A 154 0.12 -20.58 -8.03
C SER A 154 -0.66 -19.42 -7.43
N GLU A 155 -0.06 -18.22 -7.48
CA GLU A 155 -0.66 -16.97 -7.00
C GLU A 155 -0.68 -15.94 -8.11
N PHE A 156 -1.74 -15.17 -8.15
CA PHE A 156 -1.85 -14.00 -8.98
C PHE A 156 -2.44 -12.86 -8.16
N SER A 157 -1.86 -11.68 -8.30
CA SER A 157 -2.47 -10.46 -7.78
C SER A 157 -2.37 -9.32 -8.77
N ALA A 158 -3.37 -8.47 -8.77
CA ALA A 158 -3.43 -7.26 -9.56
C ALA A 158 -4.09 -6.16 -8.74
N SER A 159 -3.61 -4.93 -8.87
CA SER A 159 -4.17 -3.76 -8.22
C SER A 159 -4.29 -2.63 -9.21
N TRP A 160 -5.45 -1.98 -9.22
CA TRP A 160 -5.70 -0.74 -9.91
C TRP A 160 -5.90 0.38 -8.88
N LEU A 161 -5.23 1.52 -9.11
CA LEU A 161 -5.11 2.65 -8.20
C LEU A 161 -5.81 3.87 -8.83
N PRO A 162 -7.15 3.99 -8.72
CA PRO A 162 -7.89 5.10 -9.34
C PRO A 162 -7.82 6.42 -8.56
N GLY A 163 -7.30 6.40 -7.32
CA GLY A 163 -7.15 7.60 -6.49
C GLY A 163 -5.84 8.37 -6.75
N ASP A 164 -5.62 9.42 -5.96
CA ASP A 164 -4.44 10.32 -6.04
C ASP A 164 -3.11 9.57 -5.96
N GLN A 165 -3.10 8.43 -5.26
CA GLN A 165 -1.93 7.57 -5.13
C GLN A 165 -1.42 7.04 -6.47
N GLY A 166 -2.30 6.78 -7.44
CA GLY A 166 -1.90 6.36 -8.80
C GLY A 166 -1.15 7.46 -9.54
N ASP A 167 -1.58 8.70 -9.39
CA ASP A 167 -0.94 9.86 -10.00
C ASP A 167 0.41 10.17 -9.32
N MET A 168 0.50 10.01 -7.99
CA MET A 168 1.76 10.19 -7.25
C MET A 168 2.80 9.13 -7.57
N LEU A 169 2.39 7.89 -7.82
CA LEU A 169 3.30 6.79 -8.17
C LEU A 169 3.71 6.82 -9.65
N GLY A 170 2.96 7.53 -10.51
CA GLY A 170 3.11 7.50 -11.95
C GLY A 170 2.64 6.19 -12.60
N GLU A 171 2.09 5.28 -11.80
CA GLU A 171 1.62 3.97 -12.22
C GLU A 171 0.26 3.68 -11.57
N ARG A 172 -0.73 3.33 -12.37
CA ARG A 172 -2.08 3.02 -11.90
C ARG A 172 -2.40 1.53 -11.82
N PHE A 173 -1.50 0.71 -12.33
CA PHE A 173 -1.70 -0.73 -12.36
C PHE A 173 -0.45 -1.47 -11.88
N LEU A 174 -0.64 -2.38 -10.93
CA LEU A 174 0.40 -3.25 -10.38
C LEU A 174 -0.06 -4.70 -10.53
N GLY A 175 0.84 -5.59 -10.95
CA GLY A 175 0.55 -7.01 -11.09
C GLY A 175 1.70 -7.87 -10.55
N GLN A 176 1.35 -9.02 -10.01
CA GLN A 176 2.31 -10.00 -9.50
C GLN A 176 1.82 -11.42 -9.81
N VAL A 177 2.77 -12.29 -10.17
CA VAL A 177 2.55 -13.73 -10.35
C VAL A 177 3.55 -14.46 -9.48
N GLY A 178 3.09 -15.47 -8.75
CA GLY A 178 3.89 -16.33 -7.88
C GLY A 178 3.69 -17.81 -8.18
N LEU A 179 4.75 -18.59 -8.08
CA LEU A 179 4.70 -20.06 -8.11
C LEU A 179 5.50 -20.58 -6.93
N GLY A 180 4.98 -21.60 -6.27
CA GLY A 180 5.60 -22.21 -5.09
C GLY A 180 5.22 -23.66 -4.89
N LEU A 181 5.88 -24.27 -3.92
CA LEU A 181 5.56 -25.60 -3.41
C LEU A 181 5.18 -25.45 -1.94
N GLU A 182 4.12 -26.11 -1.55
CA GLU A 182 3.64 -26.17 -0.19
C GLU A 182 3.71 -27.63 0.29
N LEU A 183 4.25 -27.84 1.49
CA LEU A 183 4.23 -29.13 2.17
C LEU A 183 3.08 -29.12 3.17
N ASP A 184 2.17 -30.06 3.03
CA ASP A 184 1.08 -30.24 3.99
C ASP A 184 1.58 -31.08 5.16
N VAL A 185 1.79 -30.41 6.28
CA VAL A 185 2.18 -31.03 7.55
C VAL A 185 1.00 -30.89 8.50
N GLU A 186 0.18 -31.97 8.58
CA GLU A 186 -0.81 -32.12 9.64
C GLU A 186 -0.19 -32.71 10.89
#